data_f84dc1ea40070e1f03e8b3e567b04056
#
_entry.id   f84dc1ea40070e1f03e8b3e567b04056
#
_cell.length_a   1.000
_cell.length_b   1.000
_cell.length_c   1.000
_cell.angle_alpha   90.00
_cell.angle_beta   90.00
_cell.angle_gamma   90.00
#
_symmetry.space_group_name_H-M   'P 1'
#
loop_
_entity.id
_entity.type
_entity.pdbx_description
1 polymer ?
#
loop_
_entity_poly.entity_id
_entity_poly.type
_entity_poly.pdbx_seq_one_letter_code
_entity_poly.pdbx_strand_id
1 'polypeptide(L)'
;MEKIFDELSISLATSDQMRSWSFGEVKKPETINYRTLKPEKDGLFDERIFGPTKDWECSCGRYKRIRYRGIVCEKCGVEVTRREVRRERMGHIELAAPVTHIWYFKGVPSRLGYFLDMSPKELEKVIYFAAYLVVSIDAKKRTKDLAELEEAVVAEVEIVNEDFEAVSYTHLTLPTKA
;
A
#
# COMPACT_ATOMS: atom_id res chain seq x y z
N MET A 1 5.65 -10.60 -36.50
CA MET A 1 6.33 -11.90 -36.32
C MET A 1 5.60 -12.62 -35.22
N GLU A 2 4.92 -13.70 -35.55
CA GLU A 2 4.37 -14.62 -34.57
C GLU A 2 5.55 -15.31 -33.87
N LYS A 3 5.60 -15.23 -32.54
CA LYS A 3 6.59 -15.97 -31.75
C LYS A 3 6.12 -17.43 -31.65
N ILE A 4 6.79 -18.32 -32.33
CA ILE A 4 6.57 -19.75 -32.19
C ILE A 4 7.26 -20.17 -30.88
N PHE A 5 6.56 -20.83 -30.00
CA PHE A 5 7.07 -21.36 -28.74
C PHE A 5 6.53 -22.78 -28.54
N ASP A 6 7.34 -23.63 -27.95
CA ASP A 6 7.03 -25.03 -27.70
C ASP A 6 6.44 -25.25 -26.29
N GLU A 7 6.75 -24.35 -25.37
CA GLU A 7 6.35 -24.46 -23.97
C GLU A 7 5.96 -23.10 -23.38
N LEU A 8 4.94 -23.08 -22.52
CA LEU A 8 4.52 -21.94 -21.75
C LEU A 8 4.62 -22.25 -20.24
N SER A 9 5.42 -21.48 -19.52
CA SER A 9 5.61 -21.59 -18.08
C SER A 9 4.99 -20.39 -17.37
N ILE A 10 4.23 -20.64 -16.30
CA ILE A 10 3.65 -19.59 -15.45
C ILE A 10 4.32 -19.67 -14.08
N SER A 11 4.98 -18.59 -13.68
CA SER A 11 5.66 -18.48 -12.40
C SER A 11 5.48 -17.10 -11.77
N LEU A 12 5.80 -16.97 -10.48
CA LEU A 12 5.85 -15.67 -9.80
C LEU A 12 7.17 -14.98 -10.10
N ALA A 13 7.09 -13.69 -10.46
CA ALA A 13 8.28 -12.87 -10.63
C ALA A 13 8.84 -12.41 -9.27
N THR A 14 10.16 -12.41 -9.16
CA THR A 14 10.84 -11.80 -8.02
C THR A 14 10.90 -10.28 -8.17
N SER A 15 11.13 -9.56 -7.06
CA SER A 15 11.28 -8.09 -7.09
C SER A 15 12.40 -7.64 -8.02
N ASP A 16 13.51 -8.38 -8.08
CA ASP A 16 14.64 -8.06 -8.96
C ASP A 16 14.30 -8.27 -10.43
N GLN A 17 13.55 -9.31 -10.75
CA GLN A 17 13.02 -9.51 -12.09
C GLN A 17 12.09 -8.38 -12.51
N MET A 18 11.18 -7.95 -11.64
CA MET A 18 10.29 -6.82 -11.92
C MET A 18 11.05 -5.52 -12.14
N ARG A 19 12.09 -5.24 -11.34
CA ARG A 19 12.97 -4.08 -11.56
C ARG A 19 13.73 -4.18 -12.89
N SER A 20 14.20 -5.37 -13.28
CA SER A 20 14.90 -5.57 -14.55
C SER A 20 14.02 -5.34 -15.78
N TRP A 21 12.73 -5.58 -15.69
CA TRP A 21 11.75 -5.31 -16.76
C TRP A 21 11.27 -3.88 -16.79
N SER A 22 11.45 -3.13 -15.70
CA SER A 22 10.93 -1.78 -15.54
C SER A 22 11.80 -0.74 -16.27
N PHE A 23 11.15 0.21 -16.88
CA PHE A 23 11.78 1.40 -17.47
C PHE A 23 11.96 2.56 -16.48
N GLY A 24 11.42 2.42 -15.27
CA GLY A 24 11.58 3.41 -14.21
C GLY A 24 10.57 3.27 -13.08
N GLU A 25 10.85 3.97 -11.99
CA GLU A 25 10.00 4.00 -10.80
C GLU A 25 8.93 5.09 -10.90
N VAL A 26 7.69 4.73 -10.60
CA VAL A 26 6.57 5.66 -10.46
C VAL A 26 6.50 6.10 -9.00
N LYS A 27 6.72 7.40 -8.74
CA LYS A 27 6.81 7.97 -7.38
C LYS A 27 5.56 8.72 -6.94
N LYS A 28 4.71 9.09 -7.90
CA LYS A 28 3.53 9.92 -7.65
C LYS A 28 2.26 9.28 -8.18
N PRO A 29 1.14 9.45 -7.50
CA PRO A 29 -0.15 8.89 -7.94
C PRO A 29 -0.80 9.70 -9.08
N GLU A 30 -0.28 10.89 -9.40
CA GLU A 30 -0.85 11.74 -10.43
C GLU A 30 -0.74 11.10 -11.82
N THR A 31 -1.75 11.34 -12.63
CA THR A 31 -1.83 10.80 -14.00
C THR A 31 -1.52 11.87 -15.03
N ILE A 32 -2.40 12.84 -15.18
CA ILE A 32 -2.28 13.94 -16.12
C ILE A 32 -2.54 15.27 -15.42
N ASN A 33 -1.89 16.32 -15.90
CA ASN A 33 -2.19 17.68 -15.47
C ASN A 33 -3.52 18.13 -16.09
N TYR A 34 -4.49 18.48 -15.25
CA TYR A 34 -5.83 18.89 -15.70
C TYR A 34 -5.84 20.15 -16.59
N ARG A 35 -4.85 21.03 -16.44
CA ARG A 35 -4.73 22.29 -17.21
C ARG A 35 -4.08 22.06 -18.57
N THR A 36 -2.98 21.29 -18.61
CA THR A 36 -2.17 21.10 -19.82
C THR A 36 -2.53 19.83 -20.57
N LEU A 37 -3.29 18.93 -19.96
CA LEU A 37 -3.63 17.58 -20.43
C LEU A 37 -2.40 16.73 -20.77
N LYS A 38 -1.24 17.08 -20.22
CA LYS A 38 0.01 16.32 -20.37
C LYS A 38 0.23 15.41 -19.18
N PRO A 39 0.86 14.24 -19.39
CA PRO A 39 1.26 13.36 -18.29
C PRO A 39 2.17 14.08 -17.29
N GLU A 40 1.91 13.88 -16.00
CA GLU A 40 2.76 14.40 -14.94
C GLU A 40 4.06 13.60 -14.83
N LYS A 41 5.13 14.30 -14.46
CA LYS A 41 6.44 13.68 -14.24
C LYS A 41 6.40 12.80 -13.00
N ASP A 42 7.05 11.66 -13.07
CA ASP A 42 7.10 10.63 -12.02
C ASP A 42 5.74 10.02 -11.67
N GLY A 43 4.70 10.34 -12.45
CA GLY A 43 3.35 9.84 -12.30
C GLY A 43 3.08 8.55 -13.07
N LEU A 44 1.85 8.06 -12.96
CA LEU A 44 1.41 6.80 -13.57
C LEU A 44 1.41 6.79 -15.10
N PHE A 45 1.51 7.96 -15.75
CA PHE A 45 1.57 8.10 -17.20
C PHE A 45 2.84 8.81 -17.70
N ASP A 46 3.88 8.88 -16.88
CA ASP A 46 5.13 9.58 -17.23
C ASP A 46 5.69 9.11 -18.58
N GLU A 47 5.91 10.06 -19.47
CA GLU A 47 6.44 9.78 -20.81
C GLU A 47 7.90 9.32 -20.80
N ARG A 48 8.66 9.59 -19.73
CA ARG A 48 10.05 9.12 -19.58
C ARG A 48 10.10 7.62 -19.28
N ILE A 49 9.11 7.11 -18.55
CA ILE A 49 9.02 5.71 -18.16
C ILE A 49 8.33 4.90 -19.25
N PHE A 50 7.14 5.33 -19.65
CA PHE A 50 6.28 4.55 -20.55
C PHE A 50 6.43 4.90 -22.03
N GLY A 51 7.01 6.03 -22.35
CA GLY A 51 7.19 6.50 -23.72
C GLY A 51 6.28 7.68 -24.08
N PRO A 52 6.47 8.23 -25.28
CA PRO A 52 5.77 9.45 -25.73
C PRO A 52 4.28 9.21 -25.96
N THR A 53 3.48 10.27 -25.83
CA THR A 53 2.04 10.26 -26.12
C THR A 53 1.74 10.38 -27.59
N LYS A 54 2.67 10.94 -28.37
CA LYS A 54 2.57 11.11 -29.84
C LYS A 54 3.70 10.38 -30.54
N ASP A 55 3.41 9.85 -31.71
CA ASP A 55 4.42 9.16 -32.50
C ASP A 55 5.54 10.11 -32.91
N TRP A 56 6.78 9.68 -32.66
CA TRP A 56 8.00 10.36 -33.08
C TRP A 56 8.14 11.80 -32.55
N GLU A 57 7.53 12.11 -31.41
CA GLU A 57 7.60 13.42 -30.78
C GLU A 57 7.96 13.29 -29.31
N CYS A 58 8.93 14.08 -28.82
CA CYS A 58 9.23 14.17 -27.41
C CYS A 58 8.25 15.12 -26.69
N SER A 59 8.11 15.01 -25.37
CA SER A 59 7.15 15.78 -24.57
C SER A 59 7.29 17.31 -24.70
N CYS A 60 8.53 17.81 -24.83
CA CYS A 60 8.80 19.23 -24.99
C CYS A 60 8.69 19.75 -26.45
N GLY A 61 8.53 18.85 -27.42
CA GLY A 61 8.40 19.20 -28.84
C GLY A 61 9.71 19.58 -29.55
N ARG A 62 10.87 19.41 -28.91
CA ARG A 62 12.18 19.72 -29.52
C ARG A 62 12.50 18.77 -30.69
N TYR A 63 12.22 17.49 -30.52
CA TYR A 63 12.39 16.48 -31.54
C TYR A 63 11.02 16.03 -32.01
N LYS A 64 10.76 16.23 -33.32
CA LYS A 64 9.53 15.87 -33.99
C LYS A 64 9.89 15.25 -35.32
N ARG A 65 9.84 14.09 -35.57
CA ARG A 65 9.97 13.33 -36.83
C ARG A 65 10.73 12.04 -36.62
N ILE A 66 10.47 11.10 -37.49
CA ILE A 66 11.05 9.75 -37.51
C ILE A 66 12.59 9.71 -37.58
N ARG A 67 13.20 10.73 -38.19
CA ARG A 67 14.69 10.84 -38.29
C ARG A 67 15.41 10.85 -36.92
N TYR A 68 14.68 11.23 -35.85
CA TYR A 68 15.19 11.29 -34.48
C TYR A 68 14.85 10.04 -33.68
N ARG A 69 14.45 8.94 -34.32
CA ARG A 69 14.09 7.67 -33.70
C ARG A 69 15.19 7.21 -32.73
N GLY A 70 14.79 6.82 -31.52
CA GLY A 70 15.67 6.28 -30.48
C GLY A 70 16.51 7.31 -29.73
N ILE A 71 16.39 8.61 -30.08
CA ILE A 71 17.09 9.67 -29.34
C ILE A 71 16.29 9.99 -28.07
N VAL A 72 16.98 10.01 -26.94
CA VAL A 72 16.44 10.52 -25.68
C VAL A 72 16.63 12.03 -25.64
N CYS A 73 15.54 12.77 -25.48
CA CYS A 73 15.60 14.22 -25.44
C CYS A 73 16.33 14.73 -24.19
N GLU A 74 17.39 15.49 -24.35
CA GLU A 74 18.19 16.08 -23.26
C GLU A 74 17.36 16.99 -22.34
N LYS A 75 16.33 17.66 -22.87
CA LYS A 75 15.49 18.60 -22.11
C LYS A 75 14.39 17.93 -21.29
N CYS A 76 13.69 16.96 -21.87
CA CYS A 76 12.54 16.32 -21.21
C CYS A 76 12.76 14.87 -20.82
N GLY A 77 13.86 14.24 -21.26
CA GLY A 77 14.19 12.86 -20.95
C GLY A 77 13.33 11.81 -21.67
N VAL A 78 12.47 12.21 -22.59
CA VAL A 78 11.57 11.32 -23.31
C VAL A 78 12.25 10.79 -24.57
N GLU A 79 12.21 9.48 -24.76
CA GLU A 79 12.70 8.82 -25.96
C GLU A 79 11.76 9.04 -27.14
N VAL A 80 12.32 9.37 -28.30
CA VAL A 80 11.54 9.56 -29.54
C VAL A 80 11.25 8.21 -30.18
N THR A 81 10.05 7.70 -29.95
CA THR A 81 9.58 6.40 -30.46
C THR A 81 8.09 6.46 -30.77
N ARG A 82 7.51 5.33 -31.15
CA ARG A 82 6.08 5.21 -31.35
C ARG A 82 5.33 5.20 -30.02
N ARG A 83 4.12 5.77 -29.99
CA ARG A 83 3.24 5.74 -28.82
C ARG A 83 2.83 4.33 -28.39
N GLU A 84 2.84 3.36 -29.30
CA GLU A 84 2.47 1.96 -29.01
C GLU A 84 3.32 1.33 -27.91
N VAL A 85 4.57 1.77 -27.76
CA VAL A 85 5.47 1.29 -26.69
C VAL A 85 4.89 1.54 -25.29
N ARG A 86 3.96 2.47 -25.12
CA ARG A 86 3.26 2.71 -23.85
C ARG A 86 2.39 1.52 -23.40
N ARG A 87 2.03 0.63 -24.32
CA ARG A 87 1.29 -0.62 -24.01
C ARG A 87 2.22 -1.77 -23.68
N GLU A 88 3.51 -1.66 -23.97
CA GLU A 88 4.50 -2.72 -23.81
C GLU A 88 5.43 -2.47 -22.63
N ARG A 89 5.77 -1.20 -22.39
CA ARG A 89 6.72 -0.81 -21.33
C ARG A 89 6.11 -0.93 -19.95
N MET A 90 6.87 -1.51 -19.04
CA MET A 90 6.53 -1.67 -17.64
C MET A 90 7.26 -0.63 -16.80
N GLY A 91 6.58 -0.09 -15.81
CA GLY A 91 7.17 0.66 -14.70
C GLY A 91 6.96 -0.11 -13.40
N HIS A 92 7.62 0.30 -12.33
CA HIS A 92 7.41 -0.29 -11.02
C HIS A 92 7.13 0.77 -9.96
N ILE A 93 6.55 0.33 -8.86
CA ILE A 93 6.31 1.14 -7.67
C ILE A 93 7.02 0.45 -6.52
N GLU A 94 7.95 1.16 -5.86
CA GLU A 94 8.56 0.68 -4.62
C GLU A 94 7.55 0.86 -3.48
N LEU A 95 7.24 -0.25 -2.82
CA LEU A 95 6.33 -0.24 -1.68
C LEU A 95 7.06 0.12 -0.40
N ALA A 96 6.44 0.91 0.48
CA ALA A 96 7.00 1.30 1.77
C ALA A 96 7.18 0.11 2.73
N ALA A 97 6.36 -0.94 2.56
CA ALA A 97 6.42 -2.17 3.33
C ALA A 97 6.11 -3.38 2.45
N PRO A 98 6.59 -4.58 2.77
CA PRO A 98 6.22 -5.81 2.07
C PRO A 98 4.71 -6.03 2.11
N VAL A 99 4.13 -6.43 0.99
CA VAL A 99 2.70 -6.73 0.86
C VAL A 99 2.51 -8.19 0.49
N THR A 100 1.52 -8.80 1.09
CA THR A 100 1.17 -10.21 0.83
C THR A 100 0.63 -10.38 -0.59
N HIS A 101 1.16 -11.36 -1.31
CA HIS A 101 0.69 -11.70 -2.65
C HIS A 101 -0.74 -12.26 -2.60
N ILE A 102 -1.60 -11.74 -3.47
CA ILE A 102 -3.03 -12.05 -3.48
C ILE A 102 -3.36 -13.55 -3.68
N TRP A 103 -2.53 -14.30 -4.40
CA TRP A 103 -2.74 -15.73 -4.62
C TRP A 103 -2.69 -16.55 -3.34
N TYR A 104 -1.92 -16.12 -2.35
CA TYR A 104 -1.83 -16.80 -1.05
C TYR A 104 -2.92 -16.35 -0.08
N PHE A 105 -3.50 -15.18 -0.31
CA PHE A 105 -4.52 -14.60 0.57
C PHE A 105 -5.95 -14.85 0.09
N LYS A 106 -6.30 -14.46 -1.17
CA LYS A 106 -7.67 -14.51 -1.71
C LYS A 106 -8.07 -15.84 -2.34
N GLY A 107 -7.18 -16.82 -2.42
CA GLY A 107 -7.51 -18.15 -2.91
C GLY A 107 -8.55 -18.83 -2.00
N VAL A 108 -9.35 -19.73 -2.57
CA VAL A 108 -10.29 -20.56 -1.79
C VAL A 108 -9.87 -22.04 -1.94
N PRO A 109 -9.39 -22.69 -0.85
CA PRO A 109 -9.14 -22.15 0.49
C PRO A 109 -7.93 -21.20 0.54
N SER A 110 -7.94 -20.21 1.46
CA SER A 110 -6.80 -19.31 1.67
C SER A 110 -5.59 -20.08 2.18
N ARG A 111 -4.51 -20.10 1.43
CA ARG A 111 -3.29 -20.85 1.83
C ARG A 111 -2.67 -20.26 3.09
N LEU A 112 -2.63 -18.94 3.22
CA LEU A 112 -2.14 -18.27 4.44
C LEU A 112 -3.06 -18.52 5.63
N GLY A 113 -4.37 -18.40 5.45
CA GLY A 113 -5.33 -18.69 6.51
C GLY A 113 -5.21 -20.11 7.04
N TYR A 114 -5.07 -21.06 6.13
CA TYR A 114 -4.89 -22.47 6.50
C TYR A 114 -3.56 -22.72 7.22
N PHE A 115 -2.48 -22.11 6.75
CA PHE A 115 -1.14 -22.25 7.35
C PHE A 115 -1.03 -21.63 8.75
N LEU A 116 -1.70 -20.50 8.96
CA LEU A 116 -1.69 -19.74 10.23
C LEU A 116 -2.85 -20.10 11.17
N ASP A 117 -3.75 -21.00 10.74
CA ASP A 117 -4.99 -21.34 11.44
C ASP A 117 -5.82 -20.09 11.80
N MET A 118 -5.94 -19.18 10.83
CA MET A 118 -6.66 -17.91 10.99
C MET A 118 -7.83 -17.82 10.02
N SER A 119 -8.92 -17.22 10.50
CA SER A 119 -10.05 -16.93 9.63
C SER A 119 -9.70 -15.87 8.58
N PRO A 120 -10.31 -15.87 7.38
CA PRO A 120 -10.06 -14.87 6.35
C PRO A 120 -10.30 -13.44 6.82
N LYS A 121 -11.27 -13.21 7.71
CA LYS A 121 -11.57 -11.88 8.28
C LYS A 121 -10.48 -11.38 9.22
N GLU A 122 -9.91 -12.24 10.04
CA GLU A 122 -8.81 -11.90 10.93
C GLU A 122 -7.54 -11.62 10.12
N LEU A 123 -7.26 -12.48 9.15
CA LEU A 123 -6.13 -12.30 8.25
C LEU A 123 -6.22 -10.97 7.47
N GLU A 124 -7.41 -10.61 7.00
CA GLU A 124 -7.66 -9.34 6.34
C GLU A 124 -7.34 -8.14 7.23
N LYS A 125 -7.74 -8.17 8.50
CA LYS A 125 -7.41 -7.10 9.45
C LYS A 125 -5.90 -6.93 9.63
N VAL A 126 -5.16 -8.01 9.70
CA VAL A 126 -3.69 -7.97 9.83
C VAL A 126 -3.03 -7.45 8.56
N ILE A 127 -3.43 -7.95 7.39
CA ILE A 127 -2.86 -7.54 6.09
C ILE A 127 -3.10 -6.06 5.79
N TYR A 128 -4.27 -5.52 6.16
CA TYR A 128 -4.61 -4.10 5.97
C TYR A 128 -4.21 -3.20 7.15
N PHE A 129 -3.32 -3.68 8.03
CA PHE A 129 -2.80 -2.92 9.19
C PHE A 129 -3.87 -2.45 10.19
N ALA A 130 -5.03 -3.10 10.22
CA ALA A 130 -6.10 -2.82 11.19
C ALA A 130 -5.93 -3.58 12.52
N ALA A 131 -5.06 -4.60 12.55
CA ALA A 131 -4.75 -5.39 13.73
C ALA A 131 -3.31 -5.90 13.68
N TYR A 132 -2.80 -6.32 14.83
CA TYR A 132 -1.49 -6.95 14.96
C TYR A 132 -1.64 -8.44 15.17
N LEU A 133 -0.70 -9.22 14.61
CA LEU A 133 -0.54 -10.63 14.92
C LEU A 133 0.46 -10.79 16.06
N VAL A 134 0.05 -11.46 17.13
CA VAL A 134 0.95 -11.79 18.24
C VAL A 134 1.87 -12.93 17.81
N VAL A 135 3.16 -12.66 17.70
CA VAL A 135 4.17 -13.62 17.25
C VAL A 135 4.86 -14.32 18.44
N SER A 136 5.06 -13.58 19.54
CA SER A 136 5.68 -14.12 20.75
C SER A 136 5.14 -13.42 22.00
N ILE A 137 5.10 -14.15 23.10
CA ILE A 137 4.64 -13.64 24.39
C ILE A 137 5.74 -13.87 25.42
N ASP A 138 6.18 -12.78 26.09
CA ASP A 138 7.02 -12.89 27.27
C ASP A 138 6.14 -13.18 28.48
N ALA A 139 6.18 -14.45 28.92
CA ALA A 139 5.36 -14.93 30.04
C ALA A 139 5.66 -14.20 31.38
N LYS A 140 6.94 -13.82 31.61
CA LYS A 140 7.31 -13.10 32.85
C LYS A 140 6.77 -11.69 32.85
N LYS A 141 6.91 -10.98 31.74
CA LYS A 141 6.38 -9.64 31.60
C LYS A 141 4.86 -9.63 31.68
N ARG A 142 4.21 -10.61 31.04
CA ARG A 142 2.74 -10.75 31.05
C ARG A 142 2.21 -10.92 32.48
N THR A 143 2.84 -11.75 33.34
CA THR A 143 2.38 -11.95 34.73
C THR A 143 2.56 -10.68 35.55
N LYS A 144 3.63 -9.94 35.33
CA LYS A 144 3.85 -8.65 35.99
C LYS A 144 2.83 -7.60 35.56
N ASP A 145 2.65 -7.43 34.22
CA ASP A 145 1.72 -6.44 33.67
C ASP A 145 0.27 -6.76 34.10
N LEU A 146 -0.12 -8.04 34.19
CA LEU A 146 -1.43 -8.43 34.71
C LEU A 146 -1.65 -8.04 36.14
N ALA A 147 -0.66 -8.25 37.03
CA ALA A 147 -0.76 -7.86 38.44
C ALA A 147 -0.88 -6.33 38.57
N GLU A 148 -0.06 -5.57 37.83
CA GLU A 148 -0.12 -4.11 37.82
C GLU A 148 -1.51 -3.58 37.29
N LEU A 149 -2.07 -4.25 36.29
CA LEU A 149 -3.41 -3.90 35.76
C LEU A 149 -4.53 -4.24 36.75
N GLU A 150 -4.45 -5.37 37.45
CA GLU A 150 -5.42 -5.75 38.47
C GLU A 150 -5.42 -4.74 39.63
N GLU A 151 -4.27 -4.30 40.10
CA GLU A 151 -4.13 -3.27 41.12
C GLU A 151 -4.69 -1.92 40.64
N ALA A 152 -4.41 -1.52 39.38
CA ALA A 152 -4.93 -0.30 38.80
C ALA A 152 -6.45 -0.30 38.66
N VAL A 153 -7.04 -1.43 38.24
CA VAL A 153 -8.50 -1.59 38.14
C VAL A 153 -9.17 -1.49 39.50
N VAL A 154 -8.59 -2.12 40.53
CA VAL A 154 -9.13 -2.02 41.90
C VAL A 154 -9.12 -0.56 42.35
N ALA A 155 -8.01 0.15 42.16
CA ALA A 155 -7.91 1.56 42.56
C ALA A 155 -8.92 2.46 41.81
N GLU A 156 -9.09 2.25 40.49
CA GLU A 156 -10.09 3.01 39.73
C GLU A 156 -11.53 2.70 40.18
N VAL A 157 -11.84 1.44 40.52
CA VAL A 157 -13.15 1.06 41.04
C VAL A 157 -13.44 1.70 42.36
N GLU A 158 -12.44 1.79 43.26
CA GLU A 158 -12.58 2.48 44.55
C GLU A 158 -12.87 3.97 44.35
N ILE A 159 -12.16 4.67 43.48
CA ILE A 159 -12.38 6.08 43.18
C ILE A 159 -13.82 6.29 42.66
N VAL A 160 -14.26 5.46 41.70
CA VAL A 160 -15.61 5.56 41.14
C VAL A 160 -16.68 5.31 42.21
N ASN A 161 -16.46 4.37 43.12
CA ASN A 161 -17.39 4.11 44.24
C ASN A 161 -17.44 5.28 45.20
N GLU A 162 -16.31 5.87 45.59
CA GLU A 162 -16.25 7.06 46.43
C GLU A 162 -16.98 8.25 45.78
N ASP A 163 -16.74 8.50 44.51
CA ASP A 163 -17.44 9.54 43.74
C ASP A 163 -18.97 9.27 43.68
N PHE A 164 -19.36 8.03 43.50
CA PHE A 164 -20.78 7.65 43.47
C PHE A 164 -21.43 7.85 44.84
N GLU A 165 -20.80 7.47 45.91
CA GLU A 165 -21.29 7.70 47.26
C GLU A 165 -21.40 9.20 47.58
N ALA A 166 -20.40 10.01 47.22
CA ALA A 166 -20.46 11.47 47.39
C ALA A 166 -21.58 12.12 46.63
N VAL A 167 -21.83 11.74 45.37
CA VAL A 167 -22.93 12.24 44.56
C VAL A 167 -24.26 11.76 45.10
N SER A 168 -24.40 10.50 45.49
CA SER A 168 -25.61 9.94 46.10
C SER A 168 -26.00 10.68 47.38
N TYR A 169 -25.01 11.00 48.22
CA TYR A 169 -25.25 11.74 49.45
C TYR A 169 -25.76 13.17 49.20
N THR A 170 -25.22 13.87 48.20
CA THR A 170 -25.66 15.22 47.83
C THR A 170 -27.10 15.25 47.23
N HIS A 171 -27.49 14.22 46.52
CA HIS A 171 -28.86 14.11 45.98
C HIS A 171 -29.90 13.75 47.03
N LEU A 172 -29.54 12.95 48.05
CA LEU A 172 -30.45 12.56 49.14
C LEU A 172 -30.66 13.64 50.19
N THR A 173 -29.73 14.61 50.30
CA THR A 173 -29.78 15.68 51.31
C THR A 173 -30.33 17.02 50.79
N LEU A 174 -30.82 17.11 49.56
CA LEU A 174 -31.51 18.29 49.07
C LEU A 174 -32.80 18.46 49.83
N PRO A 175 -32.99 19.56 50.64
CA PRO A 175 -34.22 19.79 51.36
C PRO A 175 -35.34 20.01 50.34
N THR A 176 -36.34 19.15 50.36
CA THR A 176 -37.64 19.42 49.74
C THR A 176 -38.18 20.66 50.41
N LYS A 177 -38.11 21.82 49.76
CA LYS A 177 -38.84 23.00 50.17
C LYS A 177 -40.35 22.67 50.10
N ALA A 178 -40.95 22.62 51.25
CA ALA A 178 -42.42 22.65 51.40
C ALA A 178 -42.98 23.97 50.90
#